data_4c593c365b13a5e387c779c4b34b368f
#
_entry.id   4c593c365b13a5e387c779c4b34b368f
#
_cell.length_a   1.000
_cell.length_b   1.000
_cell.length_c   1.000
_cell.angle_alpha   90.00
_cell.angle_beta   90.00
_cell.angle_gamma   90.00
#
_symmetry.space_group_name_H-M   'P 1'
#
loop_
_entity.id
_entity.type
_entity.pdbx_description
1 polymer ?
#
loop_
_entity_poly.entity_id
_entity_poly.type
_entity_poly.pdbx_seq_one_letter_code
_entity_poly.pdbx_strand_id
1 'polypeptide(L)'
;MIQKNIEKNALLVSSITNFIITLAGIWVYWTTGIQALFLDCVFSLIAFISTVLASVISRISQKKTKSYPNGMHFLEPLYGILKSLLILFLLGMSFVTTFQTAYNYFLFGVGEIMNTAPVLPYTLSMVILCFGLGIYNKKQNNKINNTSTILTAESKGNFIDGLQSFGIGIAVVMLYFIDVQGELGFLWYTGDFFITSVLVIISIKEPISVLLNSFKEISNSITSDKKMFNYINSIVSEYTNTVVKKFIL
;
A
#
# COMPACT_ATOMS: atom_id res chain seq x y z
N MET A 1 -7.35 11.25 -26.23
CA MET A 1 -8.54 11.67 -25.46
C MET A 1 -9.26 10.48 -24.80
N ILE A 2 -9.56 9.41 -25.52
CA ILE A 2 -10.24 8.18 -25.02
C ILE A 2 -9.48 7.50 -23.87
N GLN A 3 -8.16 7.32 -24.02
CA GLN A 3 -7.31 6.69 -23.00
C GLN A 3 -7.38 7.40 -21.65
N LYS A 4 -7.28 8.73 -21.63
CA LYS A 4 -7.32 9.55 -20.42
C LYS A 4 -8.68 9.50 -19.71
N ASN A 5 -9.76 9.34 -20.49
CA ASN A 5 -11.10 9.18 -19.92
C ASN A 5 -11.30 7.81 -19.30
N ILE A 6 -10.79 6.73 -19.91
CA ILE A 6 -10.84 5.38 -19.36
C ILE A 6 -10.08 5.32 -18.01
N GLU A 7 -8.87 5.86 -17.98
CA GLU A 7 -8.05 5.93 -16.76
C GLU A 7 -8.75 6.72 -15.67
N LYS A 8 -9.24 7.94 -15.98
CA LYS A 8 -9.96 8.79 -15.02
C LYS A 8 -11.19 8.09 -14.43
N ASN A 9 -12.00 7.45 -15.27
CA ASN A 9 -13.20 6.75 -14.81
C ASN A 9 -12.86 5.53 -13.94
N ALA A 10 -11.84 4.78 -14.31
CA ALA A 10 -11.38 3.63 -13.53
C ALA A 10 -10.88 4.06 -12.15
N LEU A 11 -10.06 5.11 -12.08
CA LEU A 11 -9.57 5.68 -10.82
C LEU A 11 -10.70 6.25 -9.95
N LEU A 12 -11.72 6.85 -10.57
CA LEU A 12 -12.89 7.34 -9.84
C LEU A 12 -13.67 6.19 -9.18
N VAL A 13 -13.92 5.11 -9.91
CA VAL A 13 -14.59 3.91 -9.37
C VAL A 13 -13.77 3.31 -8.24
N SER A 14 -12.45 3.13 -8.44
CA SER A 14 -11.55 2.63 -7.38
C SER A 14 -11.57 3.52 -6.14
N SER A 15 -11.48 4.84 -6.30
CA SER A 15 -11.49 5.78 -5.19
C SER A 15 -12.78 5.73 -4.39
N ILE A 16 -13.94 5.71 -5.06
CA ILE A 16 -15.25 5.64 -4.39
C ILE A 16 -15.37 4.31 -3.62
N THR A 17 -14.99 3.20 -4.25
CA THR A 17 -15.08 1.89 -3.61
C THR A 17 -14.12 1.79 -2.42
N ASN A 18 -12.87 2.24 -2.55
CA ASN A 18 -11.91 2.26 -1.44
C ASN A 18 -12.39 3.15 -0.29
N PHE A 19 -13.07 4.26 -0.57
CA PHE A 19 -13.67 5.09 0.46
C PHE A 19 -14.78 4.36 1.22
N ILE A 20 -15.67 3.66 0.52
CA ILE A 20 -16.73 2.84 1.14
C ILE A 20 -16.13 1.72 2.00
N ILE A 21 -15.13 1.03 1.48
CA ILE A 21 -14.37 -0.01 2.18
C ILE A 21 -13.77 0.55 3.47
N THR A 22 -13.13 1.71 3.40
CA THR A 22 -12.53 2.38 4.57
C THR A 22 -13.57 2.67 5.65
N LEU A 23 -14.73 3.19 5.27
CA LEU A 23 -15.82 3.47 6.23
C LEU A 23 -16.34 2.19 6.90
N ALA A 24 -16.53 1.13 6.12
CA ALA A 24 -16.93 -0.18 6.63
C ALA A 24 -15.87 -0.75 7.59
N GLY A 25 -14.58 -0.65 7.24
CA GLY A 25 -13.46 -1.10 8.05
C GLY A 25 -13.35 -0.36 9.38
N ILE A 26 -13.49 0.97 9.37
CA ILE A 26 -13.51 1.79 10.60
C ILE A 26 -14.64 1.35 11.52
N TRP A 27 -15.84 1.12 10.97
CA TRP A 27 -17.00 0.68 11.76
C TRP A 27 -16.76 -0.70 12.39
N VAL A 28 -16.21 -1.66 11.62
CA VAL A 28 -15.92 -3.01 12.14
C VAL A 28 -14.78 -2.96 13.16
N TYR A 29 -13.71 -2.19 12.91
CA TYR A 29 -12.66 -1.98 13.90
C TYR A 29 -13.20 -1.43 15.22
N TRP A 30 -14.07 -0.43 15.15
CA TRP A 30 -14.65 0.18 16.36
C TRP A 30 -15.50 -0.79 17.18
N THR A 31 -16.12 -1.78 16.54
CA THR A 31 -16.94 -2.80 17.22
C THR A 31 -16.12 -4.00 17.72
N THR A 32 -14.96 -4.26 17.12
CA THR A 32 -14.13 -5.46 17.43
C THR A 32 -12.88 -5.15 18.21
N GLY A 33 -12.28 -3.96 18.02
CA GLY A 33 -10.98 -3.60 18.57
C GLY A 33 -9.79 -4.33 17.94
N ILE A 34 -9.99 -5.15 16.90
CA ILE A 34 -8.96 -6.00 16.28
C ILE A 34 -8.01 -5.13 15.44
N GLN A 35 -6.72 -5.11 15.81
CA GLN A 35 -5.69 -4.28 15.14
C GLN A 35 -5.41 -4.70 13.70
N ALA A 36 -5.56 -5.98 13.38
CA ALA A 36 -5.45 -6.46 12.01
C ALA A 36 -6.47 -5.76 11.09
N LEU A 37 -7.72 -5.56 11.55
CA LEU A 37 -8.75 -4.83 10.79
C LEU A 37 -8.48 -3.32 10.73
N PHE A 38 -7.89 -2.76 11.79
CA PHE A 38 -7.43 -1.37 11.77
C PHE A 38 -6.40 -1.15 10.65
N LEU A 39 -5.39 -2.02 10.54
CA LEU A 39 -4.39 -1.93 9.47
C LEU A 39 -5.03 -2.05 8.09
N ASP A 40 -5.94 -3.00 7.89
CA ASP A 40 -6.64 -3.22 6.63
C ASP A 40 -7.41 -1.96 6.18
N CYS A 41 -8.20 -1.36 7.08
CA CYS A 41 -8.96 -0.15 6.75
C CYS A 41 -8.07 1.09 6.56
N VAL A 42 -6.98 1.21 7.33
CA VAL A 42 -6.03 2.33 7.20
C VAL A 42 -5.25 2.23 5.91
N PHE A 43 -4.84 1.05 5.47
CA PHE A 43 -4.19 0.88 4.17
C PHE A 43 -5.12 1.29 3.02
N SER A 44 -6.39 0.90 3.07
CA SER A 44 -7.40 1.33 2.09
C SER A 44 -7.59 2.85 2.09
N LEU A 45 -7.59 3.49 3.27
CA LEU A 45 -7.66 4.95 3.42
C LEU A 45 -6.43 5.64 2.83
N ILE A 46 -5.24 5.14 3.15
CA ILE A 46 -3.97 5.67 2.61
C ILE A 46 -3.93 5.49 1.09
N ALA A 47 -4.39 4.37 0.56
CA ALA A 47 -4.50 4.15 -0.89
C ALA A 47 -5.42 5.20 -1.54
N PHE A 48 -6.60 5.42 -0.97
CA PHE A 48 -7.54 6.45 -1.43
C PHE A 48 -6.91 7.85 -1.43
N ILE A 49 -6.37 8.28 -0.29
CA ILE A 49 -5.72 9.60 -0.16
C ILE A 49 -4.53 9.71 -1.10
N SER A 50 -3.75 8.64 -1.26
CA SER A 50 -2.58 8.60 -2.15
C SER A 50 -2.95 8.86 -3.60
N THR A 51 -4.02 8.27 -4.08
CA THR A 51 -4.49 8.46 -5.47
C THR A 51 -4.87 9.91 -5.73
N VAL A 52 -5.56 10.55 -4.76
CA VAL A 52 -5.93 11.96 -4.85
C VAL A 52 -4.69 12.87 -4.80
N LEU A 53 -3.83 12.67 -3.80
CA LEU A 53 -2.63 13.50 -3.61
C LEU A 53 -1.62 13.34 -4.74
N ALA A 54 -1.39 12.13 -5.24
CA ALA A 54 -0.50 11.90 -6.37
C ALA A 54 -0.95 12.67 -7.61
N SER A 55 -2.26 12.73 -7.88
CA SER A 55 -2.82 13.52 -8.99
C SER A 55 -2.60 15.03 -8.82
N VAL A 56 -2.71 15.54 -7.59
CA VAL A 56 -2.47 16.96 -7.27
C VAL A 56 -0.99 17.29 -7.35
N ILE A 57 -0.14 16.47 -6.72
CA ILE A 57 1.32 16.65 -6.68
C ILE A 57 1.89 16.62 -8.10
N SER A 58 1.50 15.67 -8.94
CA SER A 58 1.95 15.57 -10.33
C SER A 58 1.63 16.83 -11.15
N ARG A 59 0.50 17.50 -10.86
CA ARG A 59 0.16 18.77 -11.52
C ARG A 59 0.99 19.95 -10.99
N ILE A 60 1.31 19.94 -9.71
CA ILE A 60 2.07 21.02 -9.07
C ILE A 60 3.56 20.86 -9.38
N SER A 61 4.09 19.64 -9.39
CA SER A 61 5.51 19.35 -9.64
C SER A 61 5.98 19.85 -11.02
N GLN A 62 5.07 19.88 -12.00
CA GLN A 62 5.36 20.37 -13.36
C GLN A 62 5.33 21.91 -13.49
N LYS A 63 4.80 22.63 -12.48
CA LYS A 63 4.71 24.08 -12.56
C LYS A 63 6.09 24.73 -12.36
N LYS A 64 6.48 25.53 -13.35
CA LYS A 64 7.70 26.34 -13.28
C LYS A 64 7.41 27.67 -12.58
N THR A 65 8.21 28.01 -11.59
CA THR A 65 8.15 29.30 -10.87
C THR A 65 9.50 29.99 -10.93
N LYS A 66 9.57 31.28 -10.56
CA LYS A 66 10.85 32.01 -10.52
C LYS A 66 11.89 31.33 -9.61
N SER A 67 11.44 30.71 -8.50
CA SER A 67 12.30 29.99 -7.55
C SER A 67 12.63 28.55 -8.01
N TYR A 68 11.79 27.95 -8.84
CA TYR A 68 11.93 26.59 -9.35
C TYR A 68 11.76 26.55 -10.87
N PRO A 69 12.78 27.00 -11.65
CA PRO A 69 12.68 27.12 -13.11
C PRO A 69 12.54 25.76 -13.81
N ASN A 70 13.02 24.68 -13.19
CA ASN A 70 12.91 23.31 -13.70
C ASN A 70 11.66 22.57 -13.22
N GLY A 71 10.79 23.20 -12.40
CA GLY A 71 9.66 22.57 -11.75
C GLY A 71 9.99 22.11 -10.32
N MET A 72 8.95 21.65 -9.60
CA MET A 72 9.06 21.21 -8.20
C MET A 72 9.02 19.68 -8.10
N HIS A 73 9.84 18.98 -8.89
CA HIS A 73 9.84 17.52 -8.96
C HIS A 73 10.20 16.84 -7.64
N PHE A 74 10.86 17.52 -6.73
CA PHE A 74 11.17 17.01 -5.38
C PHE A 74 9.94 16.71 -4.53
N LEU A 75 8.76 17.25 -4.89
CA LEU A 75 7.51 17.00 -4.16
C LEU A 75 7.05 15.55 -4.26
N GLU A 76 7.32 14.86 -5.36
CA GLU A 76 6.94 13.48 -5.56
C GLU A 76 7.68 12.52 -4.61
N PRO A 77 9.03 12.54 -4.55
CA PRO A 77 9.76 11.71 -3.60
C PRO A 77 9.55 12.17 -2.14
N LEU A 78 9.38 13.47 -1.87
CA LEU A 78 9.04 13.95 -0.53
C LEU A 78 7.72 13.35 -0.03
N TYR A 79 6.71 13.33 -0.88
CA TYR A 79 5.45 12.65 -0.58
C TYR A 79 5.65 11.14 -0.33
N GLY A 80 6.47 10.48 -1.13
CA GLY A 80 6.83 9.07 -0.94
C GLY A 80 7.45 8.80 0.43
N ILE A 81 8.36 9.67 0.89
CA ILE A 81 8.96 9.59 2.24
C ILE A 81 7.90 9.75 3.33
N LEU A 82 7.09 10.80 3.27
CA LEU A 82 6.07 11.07 4.28
C LEU A 82 5.04 9.93 4.38
N LYS A 83 4.55 9.45 3.23
CA LYS A 83 3.64 8.30 3.16
C LYS A 83 4.26 7.05 3.79
N SER A 84 5.50 6.74 3.42
CA SER A 84 6.19 5.54 3.92
C SER A 84 6.44 5.59 5.41
N LEU A 85 6.85 6.75 5.94
CA LEU A 85 7.04 6.95 7.39
C LEU A 85 5.71 6.80 8.14
N LEU A 86 4.62 7.33 7.61
CA LEU A 86 3.29 7.17 8.21
C LEU A 86 2.88 5.69 8.29
N ILE A 87 3.04 4.94 7.18
CA ILE A 87 2.72 3.50 7.15
C ILE A 87 3.59 2.73 8.15
N LEU A 88 4.90 2.97 8.18
CA LEU A 88 5.81 2.30 9.11
C LEU A 88 5.46 2.60 10.57
N PHE A 89 5.08 3.84 10.87
CA PHE A 89 4.62 4.24 12.21
C PHE A 89 3.35 3.48 12.60
N LEU A 90 2.36 3.39 11.72
CA LEU A 90 1.10 2.68 11.98
C LEU A 90 1.31 1.18 12.15
N LEU A 91 2.15 0.56 11.32
CA LEU A 91 2.55 -0.84 11.48
C LEU A 91 3.21 -1.10 12.84
N GLY A 92 4.14 -0.23 13.24
CA GLY A 92 4.81 -0.31 14.54
C GLY A 92 3.85 -0.14 15.70
N MET A 93 2.95 0.84 15.64
CA MET A 93 1.92 1.07 16.67
C MET A 93 1.01 -0.15 16.84
N SER A 94 0.47 -0.69 15.74
CA SER A 94 -0.41 -1.87 15.78
C SER A 94 0.31 -3.09 16.32
N PHE A 95 1.57 -3.32 15.95
CA PHE A 95 2.36 -4.40 16.49
C PHE A 95 2.58 -4.26 18.01
N VAL A 96 2.96 -3.07 18.48
CA VAL A 96 3.19 -2.80 19.91
C VAL A 96 1.89 -3.00 20.70
N THR A 97 0.75 -2.52 20.19
CA THR A 97 -0.55 -2.66 20.86
C THR A 97 -0.93 -4.13 21.00
N THR A 98 -0.84 -4.92 19.94
CA THR A 98 -1.18 -6.35 19.99
C THR A 98 -0.18 -7.16 20.82
N PHE A 99 1.12 -6.78 20.76
CA PHE A 99 2.13 -7.38 21.62
C PHE A 99 1.84 -7.15 23.12
N GLN A 100 1.45 -5.92 23.50
CA GLN A 100 1.06 -5.62 24.89
C GLN A 100 -0.14 -6.46 25.34
N THR A 101 -1.14 -6.64 24.48
CA THR A 101 -2.30 -7.50 24.77
C THR A 101 -1.87 -8.94 25.00
N ALA A 102 -1.05 -9.51 24.11
CA ALA A 102 -0.53 -10.86 24.26
C ALA A 102 0.37 -11.01 25.51
N TYR A 103 1.23 -10.03 25.78
CA TYR A 103 2.11 -10.00 26.95
C TYR A 103 1.30 -9.99 28.25
N ASN A 104 0.25 -9.16 28.35
CA ASN A 104 -0.62 -9.10 29.52
C ASN A 104 -1.36 -10.43 29.75
N TYR A 105 -1.81 -11.07 28.68
CA TYR A 105 -2.45 -12.36 28.78
C TYR A 105 -1.49 -13.45 29.30
N PHE A 106 -0.30 -13.57 28.73
CA PHE A 106 0.64 -14.63 29.13
C PHE A 106 1.25 -14.44 30.52
N LEU A 107 1.44 -13.21 30.98
CA LEU A 107 2.06 -12.96 32.29
C LEU A 107 1.06 -12.78 33.43
N PHE A 108 -0.08 -12.14 33.14
CA PHE A 108 -1.03 -11.76 34.17
C PHE A 108 -2.38 -12.48 34.05
N GLY A 109 -2.59 -13.26 32.98
CA GLY A 109 -3.88 -13.92 32.74
C GLY A 109 -5.00 -12.94 32.40
N VAL A 110 -4.66 -11.67 32.05
CA VAL A 110 -5.63 -10.62 31.79
C VAL A 110 -5.79 -10.46 30.26
N GLY A 111 -7.01 -10.70 29.78
CA GLY A 111 -7.34 -10.54 28.37
C GLY A 111 -8.85 -10.66 28.15
N GLU A 112 -9.31 -10.07 27.06
CA GLU A 112 -10.69 -10.20 26.61
C GLU A 112 -10.75 -11.11 25.39
N ILE A 113 -11.83 -11.89 25.28
CA ILE A 113 -12.07 -12.73 24.10
C ILE A 113 -12.36 -11.82 22.91
N MET A 114 -11.68 -12.05 21.79
CA MET A 114 -11.89 -11.28 20.57
C MET A 114 -13.34 -11.39 20.08
N ASN A 115 -13.96 -10.24 19.77
CA ASN A 115 -15.25 -10.20 19.11
C ASN A 115 -15.08 -10.45 17.61
N THR A 116 -15.20 -11.70 17.19
CA THR A 116 -14.99 -12.11 15.79
C THR A 116 -16.27 -12.10 14.95
N ALA A 117 -17.44 -11.86 15.53
CA ALA A 117 -18.73 -11.95 14.84
C ALA A 117 -18.84 -11.06 13.57
N PRO A 118 -18.46 -9.76 13.60
CA PRO A 118 -18.53 -8.92 12.39
C PRO A 118 -17.37 -9.12 11.44
N VAL A 119 -16.31 -9.88 11.82
CA VAL A 119 -15.09 -10.02 11.01
C VAL A 119 -15.33 -10.81 9.73
N LEU A 120 -16.01 -11.95 9.82
CA LEU A 120 -16.23 -12.81 8.66
C LEU A 120 -17.06 -12.13 7.55
N PRO A 121 -18.23 -11.51 7.83
CA PRO A 121 -18.97 -10.82 6.78
C PRO A 121 -18.19 -9.63 6.20
N TYR A 122 -17.38 -8.94 7.02
CA TYR A 122 -16.51 -7.87 6.56
C TYR A 122 -15.42 -8.38 5.63
N THR A 123 -14.60 -9.36 6.07
CA THR A 123 -13.49 -9.89 5.27
C THR A 123 -13.98 -10.53 3.97
N LEU A 124 -15.12 -11.22 3.98
CA LEU A 124 -15.71 -11.77 2.76
C LEU A 124 -16.10 -10.66 1.77
N SER A 125 -16.74 -9.60 2.27
CA SER A 125 -17.08 -8.43 1.45
C SER A 125 -15.84 -7.75 0.88
N MET A 126 -14.79 -7.60 1.69
CA MET A 126 -13.50 -7.04 1.29
C MET A 126 -12.83 -7.85 0.18
N VAL A 127 -12.77 -9.17 0.35
CA VAL A 127 -12.21 -10.08 -0.66
C VAL A 127 -12.91 -9.90 -2.01
N ILE A 128 -14.24 -9.90 -2.01
CA ILE A 128 -15.05 -9.73 -3.23
C ILE A 128 -14.80 -8.36 -3.88
N LEU A 129 -14.82 -7.29 -3.08
CA LEU A 129 -14.65 -5.92 -3.58
C LEU A 129 -13.22 -5.68 -4.09
N CYS A 130 -12.21 -6.10 -3.33
CA CYS A 130 -10.80 -5.88 -3.70
C CYS A 130 -10.42 -6.70 -4.94
N PHE A 131 -10.75 -7.99 -5.02
CA PHE A 131 -10.51 -8.77 -6.24
C PHE A 131 -11.33 -8.24 -7.42
N GLY A 132 -12.58 -7.85 -7.20
CA GLY A 132 -13.43 -7.22 -8.21
C GLY A 132 -12.80 -5.96 -8.79
N LEU A 133 -12.31 -5.05 -7.92
CA LEU A 133 -11.58 -3.84 -8.34
C LEU A 133 -10.26 -4.15 -9.03
N GLY A 134 -9.50 -5.11 -8.52
CA GLY A 134 -8.24 -5.54 -9.15
C GLY A 134 -8.46 -6.02 -10.58
N ILE A 135 -9.47 -6.88 -10.80
CA ILE A 135 -9.86 -7.37 -12.13
C ILE A 135 -10.39 -6.21 -12.99
N TYR A 136 -11.22 -5.34 -12.43
CA TYR A 136 -11.78 -4.19 -13.15
C TYR A 136 -10.66 -3.27 -13.66
N ASN A 137 -9.73 -2.85 -12.80
CA ASN A 137 -8.62 -1.99 -13.16
C ASN A 137 -7.71 -2.64 -14.19
N LYS A 138 -7.43 -3.94 -14.06
CA LYS A 138 -6.68 -4.71 -15.05
C LYS A 138 -7.38 -4.70 -16.41
N LYS A 139 -8.70 -4.95 -16.44
CA LYS A 139 -9.47 -4.92 -17.70
C LYS A 139 -9.50 -3.53 -18.33
N GLN A 140 -9.62 -2.45 -17.54
CA GLN A 140 -9.59 -1.09 -18.09
C GLN A 140 -8.20 -0.74 -18.65
N ASN A 141 -7.13 -1.17 -17.97
CA ASN A 141 -5.77 -0.97 -18.46
C ASN A 141 -5.49 -1.76 -19.74
N ASN A 142 -6.01 -2.98 -19.87
CA ASN A 142 -5.90 -3.76 -21.09
C ASN A 142 -6.57 -3.05 -22.31
N LYS A 143 -7.68 -2.33 -22.11
CA LYS A 143 -8.34 -1.55 -23.18
C LYS A 143 -7.46 -0.41 -23.73
N ILE A 144 -6.48 0.02 -22.95
CA ILE A 144 -5.51 1.05 -23.33
C ILE A 144 -4.11 0.46 -23.54
N ASN A 145 -4.03 -0.81 -23.92
CA ASN A 145 -2.78 -1.53 -24.20
C ASN A 145 -1.77 -1.53 -23.03
N ASN A 146 -2.26 -1.58 -21.79
CA ASN A 146 -1.46 -1.57 -20.57
C ASN A 146 -0.50 -0.36 -20.43
N THR A 147 -0.88 0.77 -20.97
CA THR A 147 -0.03 1.98 -20.95
C THR A 147 -0.12 2.76 -19.64
N SER A 148 -1.14 2.53 -18.81
CA SER A 148 -1.27 3.20 -17.51
C SER A 148 -0.55 2.44 -16.40
N THR A 149 0.53 3.03 -15.91
CA THR A 149 1.26 2.53 -14.73
C THR A 149 0.42 2.67 -13.46
N ILE A 150 -0.43 3.71 -13.38
CA ILE A 150 -1.32 3.96 -12.26
C ILE A 150 -2.36 2.84 -12.15
N LEU A 151 -3.05 2.48 -13.24
CA LEU A 151 -4.03 1.38 -13.23
C LEU A 151 -3.36 0.03 -12.93
N THR A 152 -2.11 -0.16 -13.35
CA THR A 152 -1.34 -1.36 -12.99
C THR A 152 -1.06 -1.41 -11.50
N ALA A 153 -0.66 -0.30 -10.89
CA ALA A 153 -0.41 -0.19 -9.46
C ALA A 153 -1.69 -0.40 -8.65
N GLU A 154 -2.78 0.28 -9.01
CA GLU A 154 -4.11 0.12 -8.39
C GLU A 154 -4.61 -1.34 -8.47
N SER A 155 -4.48 -1.98 -9.63
CA SER A 155 -4.87 -3.38 -9.78
C SER A 155 -4.08 -4.28 -8.84
N LYS A 156 -2.76 -4.12 -8.76
CA LYS A 156 -1.90 -4.93 -7.87
C LYS A 156 -2.19 -4.64 -6.40
N GLY A 157 -2.35 -3.38 -6.01
CA GLY A 157 -2.72 -2.99 -4.65
C GLY A 157 -4.00 -3.66 -4.20
N ASN A 158 -5.07 -3.54 -5.00
CA ASN A 158 -6.35 -4.18 -4.68
C ASN A 158 -6.25 -5.72 -4.57
N PHE A 159 -5.42 -6.39 -5.38
CA PHE A 159 -5.18 -7.83 -5.22
C PHE A 159 -4.46 -8.17 -3.91
N ILE A 160 -3.50 -7.35 -3.49
CA ILE A 160 -2.78 -7.51 -2.22
C ILE A 160 -3.72 -7.30 -1.04
N ASP A 161 -4.52 -6.23 -1.06
CA ASP A 161 -5.50 -5.93 -0.02
C ASP A 161 -6.54 -7.08 0.09
N GLY A 162 -7.03 -7.58 -1.04
CA GLY A 162 -7.93 -8.73 -1.07
C GLY A 162 -7.30 -10.00 -0.48
N LEU A 163 -6.02 -10.24 -0.72
CA LEU A 163 -5.30 -11.38 -0.17
C LEU A 163 -5.06 -11.24 1.35
N GLN A 164 -4.78 -10.03 1.82
CA GLN A 164 -4.64 -9.74 3.25
C GLN A 164 -5.97 -9.96 4.00
N SER A 165 -7.07 -9.41 3.49
CA SER A 165 -8.40 -9.61 4.06
C SER A 165 -8.82 -11.08 4.03
N PHE A 166 -8.47 -11.83 2.98
CA PHE A 166 -8.67 -13.27 2.90
C PHE A 166 -7.89 -14.02 4.00
N GLY A 167 -6.63 -13.65 4.23
CA GLY A 167 -5.80 -14.20 5.29
C GLY A 167 -6.40 -13.97 6.69
N ILE A 168 -6.90 -12.76 6.97
CA ILE A 168 -7.60 -12.44 8.22
C ILE A 168 -8.84 -13.32 8.36
N GLY A 169 -9.65 -13.43 7.30
CA GLY A 169 -10.84 -14.26 7.29
C GLY A 169 -10.55 -15.73 7.60
N ILE A 170 -9.52 -16.32 6.98
CA ILE A 170 -9.10 -17.70 7.27
C ILE A 170 -8.68 -17.85 8.73
N ALA A 171 -7.87 -16.93 9.26
CA ALA A 171 -7.40 -16.99 10.62
C ALA A 171 -8.57 -16.97 11.62
N VAL A 172 -9.59 -16.12 11.37
CA VAL A 172 -10.81 -16.08 12.21
C VAL A 172 -11.63 -17.36 12.05
N VAL A 173 -11.77 -17.90 10.84
CA VAL A 173 -12.44 -19.21 10.66
C VAL A 173 -11.74 -20.30 11.44
N MET A 174 -10.41 -20.34 11.45
CA MET A 174 -9.65 -21.31 12.23
C MET A 174 -9.94 -21.21 13.73
N LEU A 175 -10.12 -19.99 14.27
CA LEU A 175 -10.47 -19.80 15.66
C LEU A 175 -11.81 -20.47 16.04
N TYR A 176 -12.79 -20.51 15.14
CA TYR A 176 -14.07 -21.19 15.42
C TYR A 176 -13.97 -22.70 15.61
N PHE A 177 -12.89 -23.33 15.16
CA PHE A 177 -12.62 -24.75 15.38
C PHE A 177 -11.83 -25.02 16.68
N ILE A 178 -11.43 -23.96 17.40
CA ILE A 178 -10.64 -24.05 18.62
C ILE A 178 -11.57 -23.87 19.82
N ASP A 179 -11.56 -24.87 20.73
CA ASP A 179 -12.27 -24.76 21.99
C ASP A 179 -11.56 -23.72 22.88
N VAL A 180 -12.34 -22.76 23.40
CA VAL A 180 -11.84 -21.70 24.30
C VAL A 180 -11.18 -22.29 25.56
N GLN A 181 -11.67 -23.44 26.06
CA GLN A 181 -11.13 -24.11 27.23
C GLN A 181 -10.02 -25.14 26.91
N GLY A 182 -9.72 -25.35 25.63
CA GLY A 182 -8.68 -26.27 25.18
C GLY A 182 -7.26 -25.68 25.25
N GLU A 183 -6.26 -26.51 24.94
CA GLU A 183 -4.84 -26.10 24.93
C GLU A 183 -4.55 -24.89 24.03
N LEU A 184 -5.28 -24.73 22.93
CA LEU A 184 -5.16 -23.60 22.00
C LEU A 184 -6.12 -22.43 22.32
N GLY A 185 -6.86 -22.50 23.42
CA GLY A 185 -7.83 -21.47 23.82
C GLY A 185 -7.20 -20.08 24.00
N PHE A 186 -5.90 -20.00 24.29
CA PHE A 186 -5.17 -18.73 24.36
C PHE A 186 -5.25 -17.91 23.07
N LEU A 187 -5.47 -18.53 21.93
CA LEU A 187 -5.60 -17.83 20.64
C LEU A 187 -6.86 -16.95 20.56
N TRP A 188 -7.90 -17.22 21.35
CA TRP A 188 -9.06 -16.35 21.45
C TRP A 188 -8.75 -15.00 22.10
N TYR A 189 -7.68 -14.93 22.90
CA TYR A 189 -7.22 -13.71 23.58
C TYR A 189 -6.03 -13.05 22.89
N THR A 190 -5.20 -13.83 22.22
CA THR A 190 -3.93 -13.36 21.62
C THR A 190 -3.88 -13.49 20.09
N GLY A 191 -4.93 -13.99 19.46
CA GLY A 191 -4.96 -14.26 18.00
C GLY A 191 -4.72 -13.00 17.16
N ASP A 192 -5.21 -11.85 17.60
CA ASP A 192 -4.93 -10.57 16.91
C ASP A 192 -3.43 -10.27 16.85
N PHE A 193 -2.65 -10.59 17.89
CA PHE A 193 -1.20 -10.45 17.86
C PHE A 193 -0.55 -11.31 16.77
N PHE A 194 -0.98 -12.57 16.63
CA PHE A 194 -0.42 -13.44 15.59
C PHE A 194 -0.82 -12.98 14.18
N ILE A 195 -2.10 -12.63 13.99
CA ILE A 195 -2.59 -12.14 12.71
C ILE A 195 -1.88 -10.83 12.34
N THR A 196 -1.84 -9.87 13.25
CA THR A 196 -1.17 -8.57 13.04
C THR A 196 0.32 -8.74 12.79
N SER A 197 1.01 -9.64 13.51
CA SER A 197 2.44 -9.90 13.30
C SER A 197 2.71 -10.41 11.88
N VAL A 198 1.92 -11.34 11.37
CA VAL A 198 2.03 -11.83 9.98
C VAL A 198 1.79 -10.71 8.99
N LEU A 199 0.75 -9.89 9.21
CA LEU A 199 0.45 -8.75 8.34
C LEU A 199 1.59 -7.72 8.33
N VAL A 200 2.14 -7.40 9.50
CA VAL A 200 3.28 -6.46 9.61
C VAL A 200 4.50 -6.99 8.84
N ILE A 201 4.85 -8.26 9.01
CA ILE A 201 5.99 -8.87 8.30
C ILE A 201 5.81 -8.81 6.78
N ILE A 202 4.62 -9.08 6.29
CA ILE A 202 4.32 -9.04 4.85
C ILE A 202 4.32 -7.60 4.33
N SER A 203 3.70 -6.68 5.08
CA SER A 203 3.44 -5.31 4.63
C SER A 203 4.63 -4.36 4.78
N ILE A 204 5.59 -4.64 5.68
CA ILE A 204 6.72 -3.72 6.00
C ILE A 204 7.69 -3.52 4.82
N LYS A 205 7.77 -4.48 3.92
CA LYS A 205 8.72 -4.47 2.79
C LYS A 205 8.44 -3.33 1.81
N GLU A 206 7.17 -3.07 1.52
CA GLU A 206 6.77 -2.05 0.54
C GLU A 206 7.13 -0.64 1.02
N PRO A 207 6.70 -0.17 2.21
CA PRO A 207 7.03 1.18 2.66
C PRO A 207 8.53 1.39 2.87
N ILE A 208 9.29 0.37 3.30
CA ILE A 208 10.76 0.47 3.36
C ILE A 208 11.34 0.68 1.96
N SER A 209 10.89 -0.07 0.97
CA SER A 209 11.37 0.07 -0.42
C SER A 209 11.06 1.46 -0.98
N VAL A 210 9.82 1.95 -0.78
CA VAL A 210 9.41 3.30 -1.22
C VAL A 210 10.25 4.37 -0.51
N LEU A 211 10.45 4.25 0.80
CA LEU A 211 11.25 5.18 1.59
C LEU A 211 12.68 5.29 1.05
N LEU A 212 13.35 4.15 0.86
CA LEU A 212 14.72 4.10 0.36
C LEU A 212 14.84 4.65 -1.07
N ASN A 213 13.89 4.33 -1.95
CA ASN A 213 13.89 4.83 -3.33
C ASN A 213 13.65 6.34 -3.37
N SER A 214 12.70 6.84 -2.58
CA SER A 214 12.42 8.28 -2.50
C SER A 214 13.61 9.07 -1.91
N PHE A 215 14.32 8.51 -0.93
CA PHE A 215 15.58 9.12 -0.44
C PHE A 215 16.65 9.17 -1.52
N LYS A 216 16.85 8.10 -2.29
CA LYS A 216 17.79 8.07 -3.40
C LYS A 216 17.44 9.11 -4.46
N GLU A 217 16.17 9.30 -4.75
CA GLU A 217 15.69 10.27 -5.72
C GLU A 217 15.94 11.71 -5.26
N ILE A 218 15.63 12.06 -3.99
CA ILE A 218 15.93 13.39 -3.44
C ILE A 218 17.43 13.68 -3.41
N SER A 219 18.26 12.67 -3.08
CA SER A 219 19.70 12.83 -3.01
C SER A 219 20.41 12.84 -4.36
N ASN A 220 19.67 12.89 -5.47
CA ASN A 220 20.20 12.81 -6.85
C ASN A 220 21.14 11.61 -7.04
N SER A 221 20.85 10.52 -6.38
CA SER A 221 21.61 9.27 -6.50
C SER A 221 21.51 8.72 -7.92
N ILE A 222 22.57 8.05 -8.37
CA ILE A 222 22.58 7.37 -9.68
C ILE A 222 21.41 6.37 -9.74
N THR A 223 20.71 6.36 -10.87
CA THR A 223 19.58 5.44 -11.09
C THR A 223 19.98 3.99 -10.82
N SER A 224 19.17 3.29 -10.03
CA SER A 224 19.36 1.86 -9.75
C SER A 224 18.99 0.95 -10.93
N ASP A 225 18.33 1.50 -11.96
CA ASP A 225 18.00 0.78 -13.19
C ASP A 225 19.24 0.67 -14.09
N LYS A 226 19.90 -0.49 -14.02
CA LYS A 226 21.08 -0.80 -14.83
C LYS A 226 20.83 -0.67 -16.36
N LYS A 227 19.61 -0.95 -16.83
CA LYS A 227 19.27 -0.83 -18.24
C LYS A 227 19.24 0.64 -18.66
N MET A 228 18.59 1.48 -17.85
CA MET A 228 18.51 2.92 -18.10
C MET A 228 19.90 3.58 -18.00
N PHE A 229 20.69 3.20 -16.98
CA PHE A 229 22.07 3.66 -16.81
C PHE A 229 22.94 3.32 -18.04
N ASN A 230 22.90 2.07 -18.50
CA ASN A 230 23.66 1.63 -19.67
C ASN A 230 23.20 2.32 -20.95
N TYR A 231 21.89 2.54 -21.09
CA TYR A 231 21.34 3.27 -22.24
C TYR A 231 21.80 4.73 -22.27
N ILE A 232 21.74 5.42 -21.12
CA ILE A 232 22.23 6.81 -21.01
C ILE A 232 23.73 6.87 -21.29
N ASN A 233 24.53 5.96 -20.72
CA ASN A 233 25.96 5.90 -20.97
C ASN A 233 26.29 5.62 -22.44
N SER A 234 25.54 4.78 -23.14
CA SER A 234 25.76 4.54 -24.55
C SER A 234 25.53 5.80 -25.38
N ILE A 235 24.45 6.56 -25.10
CA ILE A 235 24.18 7.83 -25.78
C ILE A 235 25.28 8.86 -25.49
N VAL A 236 25.66 9.02 -24.22
CA VAL A 236 26.70 9.99 -23.83
C VAL A 236 28.03 9.64 -24.48
N SER A 237 28.43 8.37 -24.50
CA SER A 237 29.68 7.93 -25.14
C SER A 237 29.67 8.14 -26.67
N GLU A 238 28.53 7.91 -27.32
CA GLU A 238 28.35 8.16 -28.76
C GLU A 238 28.50 9.65 -29.10
N TYR A 239 27.85 10.53 -28.30
CA TYR A 239 27.97 11.98 -28.46
C TYR A 239 29.39 12.48 -28.19
N THR A 240 30.02 11.99 -27.12
CA THR A 240 31.40 12.40 -26.75
C THR A 240 32.38 12.00 -27.85
N ASN A 241 32.29 10.77 -28.37
CA ASN A 241 33.14 10.31 -29.47
C ASN A 241 32.91 11.09 -30.77
N THR A 242 31.67 11.52 -31.05
CA THR A 242 31.32 12.31 -32.23
C THR A 242 31.87 13.74 -32.12
N VAL A 243 31.75 14.35 -30.95
CA VAL A 243 32.28 15.70 -30.68
C VAL A 243 33.81 15.71 -30.71
N VAL A 244 34.48 14.75 -30.07
CA VAL A 244 35.93 14.63 -30.05
C VAL A 244 36.48 14.43 -31.48
N LYS A 245 35.83 13.58 -32.32
CA LYS A 245 36.21 13.41 -33.71
C LYS A 245 36.07 14.71 -34.55
N LYS A 246 35.12 15.59 -34.19
CA LYS A 246 34.88 16.86 -34.91
C LYS A 246 35.87 17.95 -34.52
N PHE A 247 36.59 17.83 -33.40
CA PHE A 247 37.62 18.77 -32.97
C PHE A 247 39.08 18.31 -33.31
N ILE A 248 39.24 17.08 -33.78
CA ILE A 248 40.57 16.52 -34.18
C ILE A 248 40.76 16.49 -35.71
N LEU A 249 39.75 16.82 -36.50
CA LEU A 249 39.82 17.06 -37.95
C LEU A 249 39.75 18.54 -38.25
#